data_400c528bfb55dcdc490d2b47189b9158
#
_entry.id   400c528bfb55dcdc490d2b47189b9158
#
_cell.length_a   1.000
_cell.length_b   1.000
_cell.length_c   1.000
_cell.angle_alpha   90.00
_cell.angle_beta   90.00
_cell.angle_gamma   90.00
#
_symmetry.space_group_name_H-M   'P 1'
#
loop_
_entity.id
_entity.type
_entity.pdbx_description
1 polymer ?
#
loop_
_entity_poly.entity_id
_entity_poly.type
_entity_poly.pdbx_seq_one_letter_code
_entity_poly.pdbx_strand_id
1 'polypeptide(L)'
;GPKGGYRLAKAAEEISLLDILLAVEGPAPAFRCAEIRQRGPNPVSDRFFAKPCNISAAMLRAERVYRAELAKTSIADLGIELNALDDGSIAARGCAFLEIHERKTAR
;
A
#
# COMPACT_ATOMS: atom_id res chain seq x y z
N GLY A 1 -19.68 0.69 -13.58
CA GLY A 1 -20.89 0.20 -14.21
C GLY A 1 -22.02 1.22 -14.21
N PRO A 2 -23.13 0.95 -14.88
CA PRO A 2 -24.21 1.92 -15.02
C PRO A 2 -24.88 2.29 -13.70
N LYS A 3 -24.71 1.49 -12.68
CA LYS A 3 -25.24 1.78 -11.34
C LYS A 3 -24.28 2.53 -10.45
N GLY A 4 -23.17 3.02 -10.99
CA GLY A 4 -22.13 3.64 -10.21
C GLY A 4 -21.32 2.64 -9.40
N GLY A 5 -20.44 3.13 -8.55
CA GLY A 5 -19.54 2.31 -7.75
C GLY A 5 -18.29 1.90 -8.51
N TYR A 6 -17.40 1.20 -7.82
CA TYR A 6 -16.12 0.78 -8.34
C TYR A 6 -16.08 -0.72 -8.49
N ARG A 7 -15.40 -1.18 -9.52
CA ARG A 7 -15.07 -2.58 -9.74
C ARG A 7 -13.58 -2.77 -9.62
N LEU A 8 -13.18 -3.94 -9.18
CA LEU A 8 -11.78 -4.33 -9.29
C LEU A 8 -11.43 -4.53 -10.76
N ALA A 9 -10.32 -3.95 -11.19
CA ALA A 9 -9.83 -4.08 -12.57
C ALA A 9 -9.34 -5.49 -12.86
N LYS A 10 -8.95 -6.24 -11.83
CA LYS A 10 -8.47 -7.61 -11.89
C LYS A 10 -9.18 -8.44 -10.84
N ALA A 11 -9.06 -9.76 -10.96
CA ALA A 11 -9.57 -10.66 -9.92
C ALA A 11 -8.89 -10.37 -8.58
N ALA A 12 -9.63 -10.53 -7.48
CA ALA A 12 -9.11 -10.24 -6.13
C ALA A 12 -7.87 -11.07 -5.79
N GLU A 13 -7.73 -12.26 -6.36
CA GLU A 13 -6.55 -13.12 -6.19
C GLU A 13 -5.30 -12.56 -6.84
N GLU A 14 -5.46 -11.67 -7.82
CA GLU A 14 -4.36 -11.08 -8.59
C GLU A 14 -3.93 -9.72 -8.06
N ILE A 15 -4.65 -9.18 -7.09
CA ILE A 15 -4.33 -7.86 -6.52
C ILE A 15 -3.74 -8.06 -5.14
N SER A 16 -2.45 -7.70 -5.00
CA SER A 16 -1.76 -7.75 -3.71
C SER A 16 -1.91 -6.43 -2.95
N LEU A 17 -1.61 -6.48 -1.65
CA LEU A 17 -1.51 -5.26 -0.85
C LEU A 17 -0.43 -4.33 -1.39
N LEU A 18 0.63 -4.89 -1.98
CA LEU A 18 1.66 -4.07 -2.63
C LEU A 18 1.09 -3.29 -3.81
N ASP A 19 0.25 -3.92 -4.63
CA ASP A 19 -0.38 -3.23 -5.77
C ASP A 19 -1.19 -2.02 -5.29
N ILE A 20 -1.91 -2.16 -4.19
CA ILE A 20 -2.69 -1.07 -3.60
C ILE A 20 -1.77 0.04 -3.09
N LEU A 21 -0.70 -0.34 -2.37
CA LEU A 21 0.27 0.62 -1.86
C LEU A 21 0.87 1.46 -2.99
N LEU A 22 1.30 0.79 -4.07
CA LEU A 22 1.90 1.46 -5.22
C LEU A 22 0.89 2.36 -5.95
N ALA A 23 -0.37 1.96 -6.01
CA ALA A 23 -1.42 2.77 -6.63
C ALA A 23 -1.72 4.04 -5.83
N VAL A 24 -1.66 3.96 -4.51
CA VAL A 24 -1.97 5.10 -3.63
C VAL A 24 -0.78 6.02 -3.43
N GLU A 25 0.40 5.45 -3.18
CA GLU A 25 1.59 6.21 -2.82
C GLU A 25 2.58 6.39 -3.98
N GLY A 26 2.42 5.63 -5.05
CA GLY A 26 3.36 5.62 -6.16
C GLY A 26 4.56 4.71 -5.89
N PRO A 27 5.42 4.52 -6.91
CA PRO A 27 6.53 3.57 -6.84
C PRO A 27 7.75 4.06 -6.07
N ALA A 28 7.84 5.35 -5.76
CA ALA A 28 8.99 5.92 -5.08
C ALA A 28 9.14 5.35 -3.67
N PRO A 29 10.38 5.14 -3.18
CA PRO A 29 10.59 4.71 -1.81
C PRO A 29 9.98 5.69 -0.80
N ALA A 30 9.40 5.16 0.28
CA ALA A 30 8.86 5.98 1.36
C ALA A 30 9.96 6.76 2.07
N PHE A 31 11.11 6.11 2.30
CA PHE A 31 12.27 6.78 2.86
C PHE A 31 12.99 7.58 1.78
N ARG A 32 13.18 8.88 2.05
CA ARG A 32 13.91 9.78 1.16
C ARG A 32 15.09 10.39 1.92
N CYS A 33 16.28 10.15 1.40
CA CYS A 33 17.48 10.68 2.01
C CYS A 33 17.60 12.18 1.76
N ALA A 34 17.71 12.96 2.83
CA ALA A 34 17.95 14.40 2.75
C ALA A 34 19.43 14.74 2.60
N GLU A 35 20.32 13.76 2.58
CA GLU A 35 21.77 13.88 2.49
C GLU A 35 22.34 14.86 3.53
N ILE A 36 22.05 14.57 4.79
CA ILE A 36 22.46 15.44 5.91
C ILE A 36 23.98 15.57 6.02
N ARG A 37 24.74 14.62 5.44
CA ARG A 37 26.21 14.71 5.41
C ARG A 37 26.70 15.94 4.65
N GLN A 38 25.93 16.41 3.65
CA GLN A 38 26.26 17.61 2.87
C GLN A 38 25.59 18.86 3.41
N ARG A 39 24.48 18.72 4.11
CA ARG A 39 23.65 19.84 4.57
C ARG A 39 23.93 20.27 6.01
N GLY A 40 24.69 19.47 6.73
CA GLY A 40 25.03 19.80 8.11
C GLY A 40 26.12 20.87 8.20
N PRO A 41 26.35 21.40 9.41
CA PRO A 41 27.38 22.46 9.61
C PRO A 41 28.79 21.98 9.37
N ASN A 42 29.02 20.66 9.38
CA ASN A 42 30.35 20.09 9.13
C ASN A 42 30.24 19.03 8.03
N PRO A 43 30.13 19.45 6.76
CA PRO A 43 30.03 18.49 5.68
C PRO A 43 31.31 17.65 5.57
N VAL A 44 31.12 16.34 5.33
CA VAL A 44 32.23 15.41 5.13
C VAL A 44 32.76 15.53 3.70
N SER A 45 33.99 15.03 3.47
CA SER A 45 34.61 15.02 2.15
C SER A 45 33.74 14.27 1.12
N ASP A 46 33.78 14.74 -0.14
CA ASP A 46 32.99 14.15 -1.24
C ASP A 46 33.24 12.67 -1.45
N ARG A 47 34.40 12.15 -1.08
CA ARG A 47 34.71 10.72 -1.19
C ARG A 47 33.73 9.84 -0.39
N PHE A 48 33.11 10.39 0.67
CA PHE A 48 32.15 9.67 1.49
C PHE A 48 30.78 9.59 0.85
N PHE A 49 30.54 10.34 -0.22
CA PHE A 49 29.28 10.33 -0.95
C PHE A 49 29.29 9.39 -2.16
N ALA A 50 30.42 8.71 -2.41
CA ALA A 50 30.51 7.74 -3.50
C ALA A 50 29.55 6.55 -3.32
N LYS A 51 29.15 6.27 -2.08
CA LYS A 51 28.18 5.24 -1.74
C LYS A 51 27.03 5.85 -0.95
N PRO A 52 25.82 5.27 -1.06
CA PRO A 52 24.70 5.69 -0.23
C PRO A 52 25.07 5.62 1.25
N CYS A 53 24.51 6.52 2.04
CA CYS A 53 24.70 6.52 3.48
C CYS A 53 24.16 5.20 4.07
N ASN A 54 24.78 4.72 5.13
CA ASN A 54 24.41 3.46 5.79
C ASN A 54 22.97 3.46 6.26
N ILE A 55 22.47 4.60 6.74
CA ILE A 55 21.08 4.72 7.18
C ILE A 55 20.14 4.58 5.99
N SER A 56 20.42 5.28 4.88
CA SER A 56 19.63 5.18 3.66
C SER A 56 19.61 3.75 3.13
N ALA A 57 20.76 3.10 3.08
CA ALA A 57 20.87 1.72 2.63
C ALA A 57 20.07 0.78 3.50
N ALA A 58 20.12 0.94 4.83
CA ALA A 58 19.37 0.12 5.77
C ALA A 58 17.85 0.33 5.61
N MET A 59 17.42 1.57 5.46
CA MET A 59 16.00 1.90 5.28
C MET A 59 15.46 1.32 3.97
N LEU A 60 16.24 1.39 2.89
CA LEU A 60 15.84 0.81 1.62
C LEU A 60 15.78 -0.73 1.66
N ARG A 61 16.69 -1.36 2.41
CA ARG A 61 16.62 -2.81 2.63
C ARG A 61 15.36 -3.19 3.39
N ALA A 62 15.04 -2.45 4.45
CA ALA A 62 13.83 -2.68 5.24
C ALA A 62 12.57 -2.49 4.39
N GLU A 63 12.55 -1.48 3.54
CA GLU A 63 11.43 -1.23 2.64
C GLU A 63 11.24 -2.36 1.63
N ARG A 64 12.33 -2.93 1.12
CA ARG A 64 12.22 -4.09 0.22
C ARG A 64 11.57 -5.29 0.90
N VAL A 65 11.92 -5.56 2.15
CA VAL A 65 11.30 -6.64 2.94
C VAL A 65 9.83 -6.34 3.18
N TYR A 66 9.51 -5.12 3.56
CA TYR A 66 8.13 -4.64 3.76
C TYR A 66 7.29 -4.85 2.50
N ARG A 67 7.80 -4.40 1.36
CA ARG A 67 7.09 -4.54 0.08
C ARG A 67 6.95 -5.99 -0.35
N ALA A 68 7.97 -6.80 -0.12
CA ALA A 68 7.92 -8.24 -0.43
C ALA A 68 6.84 -8.94 0.40
N GLU A 69 6.70 -8.56 1.66
CA GLU A 69 5.66 -9.12 2.51
C GLU A 69 4.27 -8.72 2.04
N LEU A 70 4.07 -7.45 1.66
CA LEU A 70 2.80 -7.00 1.11
C LEU A 70 2.43 -7.70 -0.19
N ALA A 71 3.43 -8.06 -1.00
CA ALA A 71 3.20 -8.75 -2.26
C ALA A 71 2.65 -10.16 -2.07
N LYS A 72 2.83 -10.76 -0.90
CA LYS A 72 2.36 -12.11 -0.60
C LYS A 72 0.88 -12.19 -0.22
N THR A 73 0.26 -11.07 0.12
CA THR A 73 -1.13 -11.06 0.59
C THR A 73 -2.00 -10.41 -0.48
N SER A 74 -3.00 -11.14 -0.96
CA SER A 74 -3.96 -10.63 -1.93
C SER A 74 -5.21 -10.10 -1.25
N ILE A 75 -6.03 -9.35 -2.00
CA ILE A 75 -7.35 -8.94 -1.55
C ILE A 75 -8.21 -10.17 -1.23
N ALA A 76 -8.09 -11.22 -2.05
CA ALA A 76 -8.81 -12.46 -1.82
C ALA A 76 -8.43 -13.12 -0.48
N ASP A 77 -7.12 -13.10 -0.13
CA ASP A 77 -6.66 -13.64 1.15
C ASP A 77 -7.28 -12.90 2.34
N LEU A 78 -7.33 -11.57 2.26
CA LEU A 78 -7.95 -10.75 3.30
C LEU A 78 -9.45 -11.02 3.40
N GLY A 79 -10.11 -11.22 2.27
CA GLY A 79 -11.52 -11.56 2.24
C GLY A 79 -11.80 -12.89 2.93
N ILE A 80 -10.96 -13.89 2.70
CA ILE A 80 -11.07 -15.20 3.36
C ILE A 80 -10.89 -15.06 4.87
N GLU A 81 -9.88 -14.32 5.31
CA GLU A 81 -9.62 -14.08 6.73
C GLU A 81 -10.80 -13.35 7.39
N LEU A 82 -11.32 -12.33 6.73
CA LEU A 82 -12.46 -11.57 7.24
C LEU A 82 -13.70 -12.47 7.38
N ASN A 83 -13.97 -13.28 6.38
CA ASN A 83 -15.11 -14.21 6.44
C ASN A 83 -14.97 -15.24 7.57
N ALA A 84 -13.75 -15.70 7.85
CA ALA A 84 -13.49 -16.64 8.95
C ALA A 84 -13.73 -16.02 10.33
N LEU A 85 -13.51 -14.71 10.46
CA LEU A 85 -13.68 -13.97 11.72
C LEU A 85 -15.08 -13.38 11.87
N ASP A 86 -15.79 -13.21 10.79
CA ASP A 86 -17.09 -12.54 10.76
C ASP A 86 -18.21 -13.50 11.19
N ASP A 87 -19.10 -13.02 12.04
CA ASP A 87 -20.34 -13.71 12.43
C ASP A 87 -21.52 -13.35 11.50
N GLY A 88 -21.22 -12.64 10.40
CA GLY A 88 -22.20 -12.13 9.46
C GLY A 88 -22.51 -10.65 9.61
N SER A 89 -22.21 -10.05 10.76
CA SER A 89 -22.58 -8.66 11.03
C SER A 89 -21.78 -7.68 10.18
N ILE A 90 -20.50 -7.94 9.96
CA ILE A 90 -19.63 -7.06 9.13
C ILE A 90 -20.09 -7.07 7.68
N ALA A 91 -20.35 -8.27 7.14
CA ALA A 91 -20.85 -8.42 5.79
C ALA A 91 -22.22 -7.77 5.62
N ALA A 92 -23.10 -7.95 6.59
CA ALA A 92 -24.43 -7.34 6.57
C ALA A 92 -24.35 -5.81 6.57
N ARG A 93 -23.46 -5.22 7.35
CA ARG A 93 -23.24 -3.76 7.37
C ARG A 93 -22.71 -3.26 6.04
N GLY A 94 -21.77 -3.99 5.44
CA GLY A 94 -21.24 -3.66 4.13
C GLY A 94 -22.29 -3.69 3.04
N CYS A 95 -23.12 -4.73 3.02
CA CYS A 95 -24.22 -4.85 2.08
C CYS A 95 -25.25 -3.74 2.26
N ALA A 96 -25.60 -3.42 3.49
CA ALA A 96 -26.54 -2.33 3.78
C ALA A 96 -26.02 -0.99 3.31
N PHE A 97 -24.73 -0.72 3.54
CA PHE A 97 -24.07 0.50 3.07
C PHE A 97 -24.11 0.60 1.55
N LEU A 98 -23.72 -0.45 0.85
CA LEU A 98 -23.73 -0.48 -0.61
C LEU A 98 -25.13 -0.30 -1.18
N GLU A 99 -26.11 -0.94 -0.60
CA GLU A 99 -27.50 -0.82 -1.02
C GLU A 99 -28.00 0.64 -0.94
N ILE A 100 -27.73 1.30 0.17
CA ILE A 100 -28.10 2.72 0.34
C ILE A 100 -27.42 3.60 -0.71
N HIS A 101 -26.13 3.39 -0.95
CA HIS A 101 -25.37 4.19 -1.90
C HIS A 101 -25.73 3.91 -3.35
N GLU A 102 -26.03 2.66 -3.68
CA GLU A 102 -26.52 2.31 -5.02
C GLU A 102 -27.84 2.99 -5.35
N ARG A 103 -28.75 3.04 -4.38
CA ARG A 103 -30.03 3.76 -4.57
C ARG A 103 -29.84 5.23 -4.87
N LYS A 104 -28.85 5.88 -4.23
CA LYS A 104 -28.55 7.27 -4.47
C LYS A 104 -27.91 7.51 -5.85
N THR A 105 -27.09 6.57 -6.32
CA THR A 105 -26.39 6.71 -7.59
C THR A 105 -27.18 6.18 -8.79
N ALA A 106 -28.21 5.39 -8.57
CA ALA A 106 -29.03 4.81 -9.61
C ALA A 106 -30.02 5.78 -10.24
N ARG A 107 -30.08 7.02 -9.78
CA ARG A 107 -30.96 8.06 -10.31
C ARG A 107 -30.34 8.80 -11.48
#